data_10fbe83f587b0ed81c2b9d7526e6d7f6
#
_entry.id   10fbe83f587b0ed81c2b9d7526e6d7f6
#
_cell.length_a   1.000
_cell.length_b   1.000
_cell.length_c   1.000
_cell.angle_alpha   90.00
_cell.angle_beta   90.00
_cell.angle_gamma   90.00
#
_symmetry.space_group_name_H-M   'P 1'
#
loop_
_entity.id
_entity.type
_entity.pdbx_description
1 polymer ?
#
loop_
_entity_poly.entity_id
_entity_poly.type
_entity_poly.pdbx_seq_one_letter_code
_entity_poly.pdbx_strand_id
1 'polypeptide(L)'
;MHATRPTLYGTRHAVSAGHYLAAAAGFAVLEAGGNAIDAGCAMGIALGVTLPDFVNVAGVAPILIRKADGTVETIAGLGHWPRSIPADLFMREHGGRIPNGVLRTVVPAAPDAWITALERHGTMSFGEVAGAAIRYARDGFAVYGILADNIREREADYARYPGSAPIFLPGGRRPEVGETFVQADLARTLQHM
;
A
#
# COMPACT_ATOMS: atom_id res chain seq x y z
N MET A 1 21.46 18.43 -7.09
CA MET A 1 20.37 17.47 -7.41
C MET A 1 19.31 18.27 -8.14
N HIS A 2 19.06 18.02 -9.41
CA HIS A 2 18.00 18.70 -10.15
C HIS A 2 16.69 17.95 -9.93
N ALA A 3 15.67 18.63 -9.41
CA ALA A 3 14.34 18.05 -9.28
C ALA A 3 13.73 17.87 -10.68
N THR A 4 13.07 16.72 -10.92
CA THR A 4 12.38 16.43 -12.18
C THR A 4 11.04 17.15 -12.30
N ARG A 5 10.55 17.73 -11.21
CA ARG A 5 9.31 18.51 -11.14
C ARG A 5 9.55 19.89 -10.53
N PRO A 6 8.82 20.93 -10.95
CA PRO A 6 8.84 22.20 -10.26
C PRO A 6 8.27 22.08 -8.86
N THR A 7 8.58 23.03 -7.98
CA THR A 7 7.95 23.14 -6.66
C THR A 7 6.45 23.40 -6.85
N LEU A 8 5.63 22.62 -6.16
CA LEU A 8 4.18 22.76 -6.18
C LEU A 8 3.73 23.56 -4.93
N TYR A 9 2.84 24.50 -5.14
CA TYR A 9 2.26 25.32 -4.09
C TYR A 9 0.74 25.11 -4.07
N GLY A 10 0.18 24.73 -2.93
CA GLY A 10 -1.26 24.62 -2.73
C GLY A 10 -1.77 25.80 -1.90
N THR A 11 -2.91 26.34 -2.25
CA THR A 11 -3.58 27.41 -1.47
C THR A 11 -4.58 26.86 -0.46
N ARG A 12 -5.08 25.66 -0.64
CA ARG A 12 -6.04 24.97 0.24
C ARG A 12 -5.44 23.72 0.85
N HIS A 13 -4.84 22.89 0.05
CA HIS A 13 -4.23 21.62 0.45
C HIS A 13 -3.15 21.18 -0.53
N ALA A 14 -2.35 20.22 -0.13
CA ALA A 14 -1.37 19.55 -0.97
C ALA A 14 -1.29 18.08 -0.57
N VAL A 15 -1.00 17.21 -1.54
CA VAL A 15 -0.77 15.77 -1.34
C VAL A 15 0.52 15.35 -2.02
N SER A 16 1.18 14.33 -1.47
CA SER A 16 2.33 13.68 -2.08
C SER A 16 2.28 12.18 -1.80
N ALA A 17 2.50 11.36 -2.83
CA ALA A 17 2.53 9.91 -2.70
C ALA A 17 3.55 9.31 -3.67
N GLY A 18 3.97 8.06 -3.40
CA GLY A 18 4.93 7.33 -4.23
C GLY A 18 4.44 6.97 -5.64
N HIS A 19 3.12 7.09 -5.89
CA HIS A 19 2.52 6.86 -7.19
C HIS A 19 1.48 7.93 -7.52
N TYR A 20 1.43 8.40 -8.78
CA TYR A 20 0.54 9.50 -9.18
C TYR A 20 -0.95 9.18 -9.00
N LEU A 21 -1.38 7.91 -9.22
CA LEU A 21 -2.76 7.48 -8.97
C LEU A 21 -3.12 7.54 -7.48
N ALA A 22 -2.17 7.24 -6.60
CA ALA A 22 -2.39 7.38 -5.16
C ALA A 22 -2.51 8.86 -4.76
N ALA A 23 -1.65 9.73 -5.30
CA ALA A 23 -1.80 11.18 -5.09
C ALA A 23 -3.14 11.70 -5.62
N ALA A 24 -3.58 11.23 -6.80
CA ALA A 24 -4.90 11.57 -7.36
C ALA A 24 -6.05 11.10 -6.45
N ALA A 25 -5.95 9.90 -5.85
CA ALA A 25 -6.95 9.39 -4.91
C ALA A 25 -7.08 10.29 -3.68
N GLY A 26 -5.95 10.66 -3.04
CA GLY A 26 -5.97 11.57 -1.89
C GLY A 26 -6.45 12.97 -2.24
N PHE A 27 -6.06 13.49 -3.40
CA PHE A 27 -6.53 14.79 -3.87
C PHE A 27 -8.05 14.80 -4.09
N ALA A 28 -8.60 13.76 -4.72
CA ALA A 28 -10.03 13.61 -4.94
C ALA A 28 -10.84 13.58 -3.61
N VAL A 29 -10.30 12.92 -2.59
CA VAL A 29 -10.91 12.89 -1.24
C VAL A 29 -10.96 14.30 -0.63
N LEU A 30 -9.88 15.08 -0.75
CA LEU A 30 -9.87 16.47 -0.26
C LEU A 30 -10.86 17.36 -1.03
N GLU A 31 -10.97 17.21 -2.34
CA GLU A 31 -11.94 17.96 -3.16
C GLU A 31 -13.41 17.54 -2.89
N ALA A 32 -13.61 16.30 -2.41
CA ALA A 32 -14.92 15.81 -1.97
C ALA A 32 -15.30 16.27 -0.55
N GLY A 33 -14.44 17.02 0.13
CA GLY A 33 -14.69 17.55 1.47
C GLY A 33 -14.11 16.71 2.63
N GLY A 34 -13.38 15.64 2.34
CA GLY A 34 -12.62 14.88 3.33
C GLY A 34 -11.47 15.69 3.91
N ASN A 35 -10.99 15.28 5.08
CA ASN A 35 -9.86 15.91 5.74
C ASN A 35 -8.51 15.27 5.35
N ALA A 36 -7.41 15.74 5.95
CA ALA A 36 -6.07 15.24 5.66
C ALA A 36 -5.87 13.76 6.05
N ILE A 37 -6.62 13.27 7.05
CA ILE A 37 -6.55 11.86 7.49
C ILE A 37 -7.25 10.96 6.46
N ASP A 38 -8.44 11.37 6.00
CA ASP A 38 -9.17 10.67 4.94
C ASP A 38 -8.31 10.56 3.68
N ALA A 39 -7.69 11.67 3.27
CA ALA A 39 -6.80 11.71 2.10
C ALA A 39 -5.53 10.86 2.30
N GLY A 40 -4.93 10.90 3.48
CA GLY A 40 -3.77 10.08 3.83
C GLY A 40 -4.07 8.60 3.75
N CYS A 41 -5.22 8.17 4.31
CA CYS A 41 -5.69 6.78 4.23
C CYS A 41 -5.99 6.38 2.78
N ALA A 42 -6.67 7.24 1.99
CA ALA A 42 -6.92 6.98 0.57
C ALA A 42 -5.63 6.75 -0.22
N MET A 43 -4.61 7.59 0.02
CA MET A 43 -3.29 7.42 -0.59
C MET A 43 -2.61 6.13 -0.16
N GLY A 44 -2.63 5.81 1.14
CA GLY A 44 -2.01 4.59 1.69
C GLY A 44 -2.64 3.32 1.12
N ILE A 45 -3.98 3.25 1.09
CA ILE A 45 -4.71 2.12 0.51
C ILE A 45 -4.44 2.01 -1.00
N ALA A 46 -4.47 3.15 -1.72
CA ALA A 46 -4.18 3.17 -3.16
C ALA A 46 -2.73 2.77 -3.48
N LEU A 47 -1.75 3.11 -2.65
CA LEU A 47 -0.37 2.64 -2.79
C LEU A 47 -0.26 1.13 -2.63
N GLY A 48 -1.03 0.50 -1.72
CA GLY A 48 -1.09 -0.95 -1.59
C GLY A 48 -1.59 -1.67 -2.85
N VAL A 49 -2.26 -0.96 -3.75
CA VAL A 49 -2.68 -1.44 -5.06
C VAL A 49 -1.69 -1.06 -6.15
N THR A 50 -1.31 0.22 -6.23
CA THR A 50 -0.57 0.79 -7.38
C THR A 50 0.94 0.72 -7.26
N LEU A 51 1.46 0.36 -6.09
CA LEU A 51 2.90 0.20 -5.81
C LEU A 51 3.15 -1.13 -5.05
N PRO A 52 2.68 -2.29 -5.59
CA PRO A 52 2.59 -3.55 -4.86
C PRO A 52 3.95 -4.18 -4.54
N ASP A 53 5.01 -3.70 -5.15
CA ASP A 53 6.41 -4.09 -4.96
C ASP A 53 7.07 -3.42 -3.74
N PHE A 54 6.49 -2.32 -3.23
CA PHE A 54 6.96 -1.58 -2.06
C PHE A 54 5.93 -1.50 -0.92
N VAL A 55 4.65 -1.47 -1.25
CA VAL A 55 3.55 -1.29 -0.29
C VAL A 55 2.52 -2.38 -0.50
N ASN A 56 2.04 -2.98 0.58
CA ASN A 56 0.94 -3.95 0.46
C ASN A 56 -0.07 -3.79 1.61
N VAL A 57 -1.31 -4.15 1.32
CA VAL A 57 -2.43 -4.08 2.28
C VAL A 57 -2.21 -5.01 3.48
N ALA A 58 -1.55 -6.15 3.27
CA ALA A 58 -1.22 -7.10 4.33
C ALA A 58 0.06 -6.73 5.11
N GLY A 59 0.58 -5.54 4.93
CA GLY A 59 1.84 -5.08 5.54
C GLY A 59 1.63 -4.21 6.76
N VAL A 60 2.43 -3.14 6.80
CA VAL A 60 2.50 -2.17 7.90
C VAL A 60 2.15 -0.77 7.39
N ALA A 61 1.54 0.05 8.24
CA ALA A 61 1.24 1.45 7.96
C ALA A 61 1.43 2.31 9.22
N PRO A 62 2.66 2.63 9.62
CA PRO A 62 2.87 3.61 10.68
C PRO A 62 2.38 4.98 10.22
N ILE A 63 1.55 5.63 11.05
CA ILE A 63 0.92 6.90 10.73
C ILE A 63 1.34 7.94 11.77
N LEU A 64 1.72 9.13 11.30
CA LEU A 64 1.95 10.30 12.13
C LEU A 64 0.95 11.38 11.73
N ILE A 65 0.18 11.87 12.71
CA ILE A 65 -0.86 12.88 12.53
C ILE A 65 -0.48 14.12 13.32
N ARG A 66 -0.36 15.26 12.64
CA ARG A 66 -0.25 16.56 13.27
C ARG A 66 -1.57 17.29 13.13
N LYS A 67 -2.21 17.60 14.27
CA LYS A 67 -3.48 18.34 14.34
C LYS A 67 -3.27 19.85 14.18
N ALA A 68 -4.36 20.57 13.93
CA ALA A 68 -4.34 22.01 13.77
C ALA A 68 -3.88 22.76 15.05
N ASP A 69 -4.16 22.21 16.24
CA ASP A 69 -3.69 22.73 17.53
C ASP A 69 -2.21 22.48 17.81
N GLY A 70 -1.51 21.79 16.90
CA GLY A 70 -0.10 21.43 17.03
C GLY A 70 0.15 20.09 17.70
N THR A 71 -0.87 19.43 18.25
CA THR A 71 -0.75 18.09 18.85
C THR A 71 -0.30 17.08 17.80
N VAL A 72 0.64 16.21 18.18
CA VAL A 72 1.12 15.11 17.32
C VAL A 72 0.71 13.79 17.94
N GLU A 73 0.07 12.94 17.15
CA GLU A 73 -0.31 11.59 17.51
C GLU A 73 0.31 10.59 16.54
N THR A 74 0.53 9.36 17.00
CA THR A 74 1.03 8.27 16.17
C THR A 74 0.14 7.04 16.31
N ILE A 75 -0.03 6.33 15.20
CA ILE A 75 -0.60 4.98 15.16
C ILE A 75 0.54 4.06 14.72
N ALA A 76 0.88 3.07 15.54
CA ALA A 76 2.05 2.23 15.29
C ALA A 76 1.94 1.44 13.98
N GLY A 77 0.81 0.78 13.74
CA GLY A 77 0.52 0.08 12.48
C GLY A 77 1.61 -0.89 11.99
N LEU A 78 2.46 -1.40 12.89
CA LEU A 78 3.65 -2.18 12.52
C LEU A 78 3.38 -3.69 12.42
N GLY A 79 2.32 -4.18 13.05
CA GLY A 79 2.06 -5.59 13.21
C GLY A 79 3.05 -6.29 14.16
N HIS A 80 2.78 -7.53 14.42
CA HIS A 80 3.63 -8.38 15.26
C HIS A 80 3.94 -9.68 14.53
N TRP A 81 5.05 -10.31 14.86
CA TRP A 81 5.23 -11.71 14.48
C TRP A 81 4.26 -12.61 15.25
N PRO A 82 3.85 -13.73 14.66
CA PRO A 82 3.05 -14.72 15.36
C PRO A 82 3.73 -15.16 16.68
N ARG A 83 2.95 -15.28 17.75
CA ARG A 83 3.48 -15.68 19.07
C ARG A 83 4.14 -17.06 19.08
N SER A 84 3.83 -17.89 18.08
CA SER A 84 4.43 -19.23 17.90
C SER A 84 5.88 -19.20 17.38
N ILE A 85 6.39 -18.04 16.94
CA ILE A 85 7.76 -17.91 16.46
C ILE A 85 8.68 -17.67 17.68
N PRO A 86 9.63 -18.59 17.96
CA PRO A 86 10.62 -18.37 19.03
C PRO A 86 11.50 -17.15 18.74
N ALA A 87 11.80 -16.35 19.75
CA ALA A 87 12.58 -15.13 19.60
C ALA A 87 14.01 -15.37 19.05
N ASP A 88 14.56 -16.56 19.28
CA ASP A 88 15.90 -16.97 18.84
C ASP A 88 15.93 -17.72 17.52
N LEU A 89 14.78 -17.93 16.86
CA LEU A 89 14.67 -18.73 15.64
C LEU A 89 15.70 -18.33 14.58
N PHE A 90 15.79 -17.05 14.27
CA PHE A 90 16.67 -16.56 13.19
C PHE A 90 18.15 -16.70 13.56
N MET A 91 18.50 -16.53 14.82
CA MET A 91 19.88 -16.74 15.29
C MET A 91 20.25 -18.22 15.18
N ARG A 92 19.37 -19.09 15.66
CA ARG A 92 19.63 -20.53 15.74
C ARG A 92 19.61 -21.24 14.38
N GLU A 93 18.64 -20.89 13.52
CA GLU A 93 18.39 -21.65 12.29
C GLU A 93 18.80 -20.92 11.01
N HIS A 94 19.01 -19.62 11.07
CA HIS A 94 19.27 -18.79 9.89
C HIS A 94 20.48 -17.87 9.99
N GLY A 95 21.38 -18.11 10.99
CA GLY A 95 22.59 -17.30 11.19
C GLY A 95 22.31 -15.81 11.40
N GLY A 96 21.20 -15.48 12.08
CA GLY A 96 20.79 -14.10 12.38
C GLY A 96 20.13 -13.37 11.19
N ARG A 97 19.83 -14.05 10.09
CA ARG A 97 19.19 -13.46 8.91
C ARG A 97 17.72 -13.85 8.83
N ILE A 98 16.87 -12.92 8.43
CA ILE A 98 15.47 -13.22 8.10
C ILE A 98 15.43 -13.71 6.64
N PRO A 99 15.06 -14.99 6.38
CA PRO A 99 15.02 -15.52 5.03
C PRO A 99 13.87 -14.91 4.22
N ASN A 100 13.96 -14.95 2.89
CA ASN A 100 12.82 -14.61 2.02
C ASN A 100 11.68 -15.62 2.21
N GLY A 101 10.45 -15.14 2.10
CA GLY A 101 9.24 -15.97 2.19
C GLY A 101 8.45 -15.73 3.49
N VAL A 102 7.67 -16.72 3.89
CA VAL A 102 6.68 -16.64 4.97
C VAL A 102 7.25 -16.14 6.31
N LEU A 103 8.48 -16.52 6.65
CA LEU A 103 9.11 -16.07 7.90
C LEU A 103 9.41 -14.57 7.96
N ARG A 104 9.30 -13.85 6.85
CA ARG A 104 9.46 -12.39 6.79
C ARG A 104 8.15 -11.65 7.05
N THR A 105 7.02 -12.34 7.04
CA THR A 105 5.71 -11.71 7.17
C THR A 105 5.37 -11.41 8.63
N VAL A 106 4.62 -10.35 8.84
CA VAL A 106 4.01 -10.00 10.14
C VAL A 106 2.51 -10.24 10.07
N VAL A 107 1.83 -10.24 11.22
CA VAL A 107 0.38 -10.14 11.23
C VAL A 107 0.00 -8.79 10.62
N PRO A 108 -0.88 -8.76 9.59
CA PRO A 108 -1.26 -7.52 8.91
C PRO A 108 -1.74 -6.44 9.88
N ALA A 109 -1.16 -5.25 9.79
CA ALA A 109 -1.52 -4.12 10.65
C ALA A 109 -1.91 -2.86 9.87
N ALA A 110 -1.63 -2.79 8.57
CA ALA A 110 -1.99 -1.64 7.76
C ALA A 110 -3.52 -1.40 7.73
N PRO A 111 -4.38 -2.42 7.54
CA PRO A 111 -5.84 -2.23 7.59
C PRO A 111 -6.33 -1.66 8.91
N ASP A 112 -5.87 -2.22 10.03
CA ASP A 112 -6.21 -1.74 11.36
C ASP A 112 -5.77 -0.29 11.60
N ALA A 113 -4.57 0.07 11.12
CA ALA A 113 -4.06 1.44 11.24
C ALA A 113 -4.90 2.44 10.45
N TRP A 114 -5.30 2.11 9.21
CA TRP A 114 -6.17 2.99 8.41
C TRP A 114 -7.56 3.12 9.03
N ILE A 115 -8.18 2.01 9.45
CA ILE A 115 -9.48 2.03 10.12
C ILE A 115 -9.40 2.84 11.40
N THR A 116 -8.40 2.60 12.26
CA THR A 116 -8.18 3.37 13.49
C THR A 116 -8.00 4.86 13.22
N ALA A 117 -7.25 5.23 12.17
CA ALA A 117 -7.05 6.63 11.81
C ALA A 117 -8.37 7.29 11.38
N LEU A 118 -9.15 6.62 10.55
CA LEU A 118 -10.47 7.09 10.10
C LEU A 118 -11.46 7.21 11.25
N GLU A 119 -11.57 6.20 12.12
CA GLU A 119 -12.48 6.21 13.28
C GLU A 119 -12.17 7.34 14.27
N ARG A 120 -10.89 7.64 14.48
CA ARG A 120 -10.48 8.67 15.46
C ARG A 120 -10.50 10.08 14.90
N HIS A 121 -10.19 10.25 13.64
CA HIS A 121 -9.85 11.56 13.07
C HIS A 121 -10.42 11.80 11.67
N GLY A 122 -10.96 10.77 11.00
CA GLY A 122 -11.57 10.88 9.69
C GLY A 122 -12.95 11.52 9.72
N THR A 123 -13.43 11.92 8.57
CA THR A 123 -14.77 12.45 8.33
C THR A 123 -15.53 11.62 7.30
N MET A 124 -14.85 10.68 6.66
CA MET A 124 -15.40 9.78 5.63
C MET A 124 -15.32 8.32 6.09
N SER A 125 -16.20 7.49 5.56
CA SER A 125 -16.18 6.04 5.77
C SER A 125 -15.00 5.38 5.03
N PHE A 126 -14.60 4.18 5.48
CA PHE A 126 -13.59 3.38 4.79
C PHE A 126 -13.94 3.15 3.32
N GLY A 127 -15.21 2.83 3.02
CA GLY A 127 -15.66 2.58 1.64
C GLY A 127 -15.50 3.80 0.72
N GLU A 128 -15.79 5.01 1.21
CA GLU A 128 -15.58 6.25 0.46
C GLU A 128 -14.09 6.49 0.19
N VAL A 129 -13.27 6.34 1.21
CA VAL A 129 -11.82 6.54 1.14
C VAL A 129 -11.13 5.49 0.28
N ALA A 130 -11.53 4.22 0.36
CA ALA A 130 -10.99 3.12 -0.42
C ALA A 130 -11.48 3.06 -1.88
N GLY A 131 -12.51 3.84 -2.24
CA GLY A 131 -13.20 3.73 -3.53
C GLY A 131 -12.27 3.83 -4.75
N ALA A 132 -11.27 4.71 -4.74
CA ALA A 132 -10.29 4.80 -5.81
C ALA A 132 -9.40 3.56 -5.89
N ALA A 133 -8.89 3.08 -4.76
CA ALA A 133 -8.06 1.88 -4.68
C ALA A 133 -8.81 0.63 -5.17
N ILE A 134 -10.09 0.49 -4.78
CA ILE A 134 -10.96 -0.60 -5.26
C ILE A 134 -11.07 -0.58 -6.78
N ARG A 135 -11.30 0.60 -7.39
CA ARG A 135 -11.35 0.74 -8.86
C ARG A 135 -10.02 0.37 -9.51
N TYR A 136 -8.89 0.87 -8.97
CA TYR A 136 -7.56 0.55 -9.53
C TYR A 136 -7.24 -0.94 -9.43
N ALA A 137 -7.66 -1.61 -8.38
CA ALA A 137 -7.47 -3.05 -8.22
C ALA A 137 -8.38 -3.86 -9.16
N ARG A 138 -9.65 -3.45 -9.32
CA ARG A 138 -10.65 -4.15 -10.13
C ARG A 138 -10.45 -3.94 -11.62
N ASP A 139 -10.30 -2.68 -12.03
CA ASP A 139 -10.24 -2.29 -13.45
C ASP A 139 -8.80 -2.26 -13.98
N GLY A 140 -7.84 -2.29 -13.04
CA GLY A 140 -6.42 -2.27 -13.33
C GLY A 140 -5.83 -0.86 -13.51
N PHE A 141 -4.52 -0.84 -13.62
CA PHE A 141 -3.71 0.33 -13.95
C PHE A 141 -2.58 -0.06 -14.90
N ALA A 142 -2.00 0.91 -15.59
CA ALA A 142 -0.92 0.62 -16.53
C ALA A 142 0.37 0.23 -15.79
N VAL A 143 0.98 -0.89 -16.19
CA VAL A 143 2.32 -1.28 -15.72
C VAL A 143 3.32 -0.18 -16.08
N TYR A 144 4.06 0.29 -15.09
CA TYR A 144 5.13 1.27 -15.27
C TYR A 144 6.52 0.62 -15.19
N GLY A 145 7.55 1.31 -15.69
CA GLY A 145 8.89 0.74 -15.87
C GLY A 145 9.47 0.06 -14.62
N ILE A 146 9.42 0.74 -13.44
CA ILE A 146 9.96 0.19 -12.20
C ILE A 146 9.21 -1.09 -11.78
N LEU A 147 7.89 -1.13 -11.91
CA LEU A 147 7.12 -2.33 -11.60
C LEU A 147 7.49 -3.49 -12.52
N ALA A 148 7.61 -3.23 -13.84
CA ALA A 148 8.03 -4.24 -14.81
C ALA A 148 9.44 -4.77 -14.49
N ASP A 149 10.37 -3.89 -14.13
CA ASP A 149 11.74 -4.25 -13.75
C ASP A 149 11.77 -5.10 -12.48
N ASN A 150 11.02 -4.72 -11.43
CA ASN A 150 10.93 -5.46 -10.17
C ASN A 150 10.27 -6.83 -10.36
N ILE A 151 9.25 -6.93 -11.23
CA ILE A 151 8.64 -8.24 -11.57
C ILE A 151 9.68 -9.11 -12.29
N ARG A 152 10.45 -8.56 -13.24
CA ARG A 152 11.50 -9.29 -13.96
C ARG A 152 12.57 -9.82 -13.00
N GLU A 153 13.03 -9.00 -12.06
CA GLU A 153 14.08 -9.38 -11.11
C GLU A 153 13.62 -10.46 -10.11
N ARG A 154 12.32 -10.52 -9.83
CA ARG A 154 11.73 -11.44 -8.86
C ARG A 154 10.82 -12.49 -9.48
N GLU A 155 10.92 -12.72 -10.76
CA GLU A 155 10.05 -13.67 -11.51
C GLU A 155 10.00 -15.06 -10.87
N ALA A 156 11.15 -15.62 -10.50
CA ALA A 156 11.25 -16.92 -9.85
C ALA A 156 10.56 -16.95 -8.47
N ASP A 157 10.62 -15.84 -7.73
CA ASP A 157 9.94 -15.71 -6.44
C ASP A 157 8.41 -15.69 -6.64
N TYR A 158 7.91 -14.91 -7.61
CA TYR A 158 6.48 -14.86 -7.92
C TYR A 158 5.95 -16.20 -8.46
N ALA A 159 6.71 -16.87 -9.34
CA ALA A 159 6.34 -18.16 -9.89
C ALA A 159 6.25 -19.28 -8.83
N ARG A 160 7.03 -19.17 -7.76
CA ARG A 160 7.08 -20.13 -6.66
C ARG A 160 5.78 -20.20 -5.85
N TYR A 161 5.02 -19.11 -5.78
CA TYR A 161 3.83 -19.04 -4.94
C TYR A 161 2.55 -19.04 -5.78
N PRO A 162 1.67 -20.06 -5.62
CA PRO A 162 0.44 -20.19 -6.41
C PRO A 162 -0.51 -18.98 -6.32
N GLY A 163 -0.48 -18.24 -5.19
CA GLY A 163 -1.28 -17.02 -5.02
C GLY A 163 -0.69 -15.79 -5.71
N SER A 164 0.62 -15.78 -5.99
CA SER A 164 1.30 -14.65 -6.62
C SER A 164 1.40 -14.79 -8.15
N ALA A 165 1.67 -16.00 -8.62
CA ALA A 165 1.93 -16.26 -10.03
C ALA A 165 0.81 -15.74 -10.97
N PRO A 166 -0.50 -15.99 -10.72
CA PRO A 166 -1.54 -15.51 -11.61
C PRO A 166 -1.65 -13.98 -11.69
N ILE A 167 -1.21 -13.27 -10.66
CA ILE A 167 -1.30 -11.81 -10.55
C ILE A 167 -0.08 -11.17 -11.22
N PHE A 168 1.13 -11.59 -10.83
CA PHE A 168 2.37 -10.96 -11.27
C PHE A 168 2.92 -11.53 -12.58
N LEU A 169 2.47 -12.73 -12.96
CA LEU A 169 2.85 -13.43 -14.18
C LEU A 169 1.59 -13.93 -14.92
N PRO A 170 0.69 -13.03 -15.34
CA PRO A 170 -0.58 -13.39 -15.98
C PRO A 170 -0.31 -14.20 -17.27
N GLY A 171 -0.97 -15.35 -17.40
CA GLY A 171 -0.72 -16.28 -18.52
C GLY A 171 0.67 -16.90 -18.53
N GLY A 172 1.38 -16.91 -17.40
CA GLY A 172 2.73 -17.48 -17.25
C GLY A 172 3.85 -16.59 -17.81
N ARG A 173 3.59 -15.30 -18.11
CA ARG A 173 4.58 -14.34 -18.60
C ARG A 173 4.61 -13.07 -17.78
N ARG A 174 5.68 -12.34 -17.86
CA ARG A 174 5.81 -10.99 -17.29
C ARG A 174 4.91 -10.02 -18.06
N PRO A 175 4.20 -9.11 -17.36
CA PRO A 175 3.50 -8.02 -18.02
C PRO A 175 4.51 -6.99 -18.57
N GLU A 176 4.19 -6.39 -19.70
CA GLU A 176 4.98 -5.34 -20.33
C GLU A 176 4.55 -3.95 -19.86
N VAL A 177 5.43 -2.96 -19.98
CA VAL A 177 5.10 -1.55 -19.68
C VAL A 177 3.93 -1.09 -20.55
N GLY A 178 2.92 -0.51 -19.91
CA GLY A 178 1.68 -0.06 -20.56
C GLY A 178 0.55 -1.10 -20.56
N GLU A 179 0.82 -2.38 -20.28
CA GLU A 179 -0.24 -3.37 -20.10
C GLU A 179 -1.05 -3.10 -18.83
N THR A 180 -2.29 -3.56 -18.80
CA THR A 180 -3.17 -3.39 -17.64
C THR A 180 -2.86 -4.44 -16.58
N PHE A 181 -2.52 -4.00 -15.37
CA PHE A 181 -2.27 -4.83 -14.21
C PHE A 181 -3.50 -4.87 -13.31
N VAL A 182 -4.13 -6.03 -13.18
CA VAL A 182 -5.39 -6.24 -12.44
C VAL A 182 -5.16 -7.08 -11.20
N GLN A 183 -5.79 -6.71 -10.09
CA GLN A 183 -5.74 -7.40 -8.80
C GLN A 183 -7.15 -7.68 -8.28
N ALA A 184 -7.92 -8.50 -9.00
CA ALA A 184 -9.35 -8.73 -8.72
C ALA A 184 -9.63 -9.24 -7.29
N ASP A 185 -8.75 -10.10 -6.75
CA ASP A 185 -8.89 -10.62 -5.39
C ASP A 185 -8.68 -9.54 -4.34
N LEU A 186 -7.71 -8.66 -4.57
CA LEU A 186 -7.46 -7.50 -3.70
C LEU A 186 -8.64 -6.52 -3.74
N ALA A 187 -9.24 -6.30 -4.92
CA ALA A 187 -10.45 -5.48 -5.03
C ALA A 187 -11.59 -6.04 -4.19
N ARG A 188 -11.83 -7.37 -4.23
CA ARG A 188 -12.85 -8.02 -3.39
C ARG A 188 -12.54 -7.90 -1.90
N THR A 189 -11.29 -8.05 -1.52
CA THR A 189 -10.86 -7.87 -0.12
C THR A 189 -11.14 -6.47 0.37
N LEU A 190 -10.74 -5.44 -0.39
CA LEU A 190 -11.00 -4.03 -0.03
C LEU A 190 -12.48 -3.66 0.00
N GLN A 191 -13.30 -4.30 -0.85
CA GLN A 191 -14.76 -4.12 -0.83
C GLN A 191 -15.44 -4.75 0.39
N HIS A 192 -14.83 -5.79 0.95
CA HIS A 192 -15.37 -6.51 2.10
C HIS A 192 -15.02 -5.83 3.43
N MET A 193 -13.97 -5.05 3.46
CA MET A 193 -13.55 -4.23 4.62
C MET A 193 -14.46 -3.04 4.82
#